data_94b6f104ee6873d558cfb77c6579cceb
#
_entry.id   94b6f104ee6873d558cfb77c6579cceb
#
_cell.length_a   1.000
_cell.length_b   1.000
_cell.length_c   1.000
_cell.angle_alpha   90.00
_cell.angle_beta   90.00
_cell.angle_gamma   90.00
#
_symmetry.space_group_name_H-M   'P 1'
#
loop_
_entity.id
_entity.type
_entity.pdbx_description
1 polymer ?
#
loop_
_entity_poly.entity_id
_entity_poly.type
_entity_poly.pdbx_seq_one_letter_code
_entity_poly.pdbx_strand_id
1 'polypeptide(L)'
;MKKLIALLFAGVSLMTQNTKAQLMAGTARVNITPQGKESVHDSVYARSLVLQSGQLRFAFVSVDLAVFTSERIEKICKEKYGISQVMLCSSHNHSEPQPDGKRSFQQGNPFTVYYEDQIIKAVGESMAHLFPARITAGRQTFPQLGFNRLIIREDGHARESWFSDDQYTSENPERIPFGPVDPEVGVIRIDDEQGQPRVILMNYACHADIVCFNYAVSADYPGVACRKVEEAFGHGVNCLFVQGAGGNIESLQISSRRKGPDDPFQTDYAPMERTGELLAFQVIKLAKSLGAAATQPPTLQLLEDSLHFTGRFNKKLDYNVHLSTIIINNTIAIAACPGELFVQLQLDWKKKMELAGVTPLLFGYTWSKGNWPGYIADVRSAALGGYGADQGDNLIEVGAGEAMITRQLANFYRLNGLMRDKPGPVGFKGGAQWIIKPFKP
;
A
#
# COMPACT_ATOMS: atom_id res chain seq x y z
N MET A 1 -13.35 -78.79 -26.16
CA MET A 1 -13.46 -78.18 -24.84
C MET A 1 -12.46 -76.97 -24.82
N LYS A 2 -12.95 -75.78 -25.08
CA LYS A 2 -12.16 -74.54 -25.02
C LYS A 2 -12.63 -73.76 -23.80
N LYS A 3 -11.77 -73.59 -22.78
CA LYS A 3 -12.01 -72.77 -21.58
C LYS A 3 -11.75 -71.31 -21.91
N LEU A 4 -12.80 -70.52 -21.77
CA LEU A 4 -12.76 -69.07 -21.88
C LEU A 4 -12.36 -68.52 -20.48
N ILE A 5 -11.20 -67.82 -20.39
CA ILE A 5 -10.76 -67.11 -19.19
C ILE A 5 -11.21 -65.66 -19.38
N ALA A 6 -12.18 -65.21 -18.56
CA ALA A 6 -12.58 -63.80 -18.50
C ALA A 6 -11.68 -63.07 -17.50
N LEU A 7 -10.87 -62.12 -17.99
CA LEU A 7 -10.15 -61.16 -17.16
C LEU A 7 -11.10 -60.01 -16.78
N LEU A 8 -11.40 -59.91 -15.50
CA LEU A 8 -12.04 -58.70 -14.91
C LEU A 8 -10.96 -57.61 -14.75
N PHE A 9 -11.04 -56.56 -15.54
CA PHE A 9 -10.33 -55.32 -15.28
C PHE A 9 -11.14 -54.50 -14.26
N ALA A 10 -10.72 -54.47 -13.00
CA ALA A 10 -11.19 -53.52 -12.02
C ALA A 10 -10.53 -52.14 -12.32
N GLY A 11 -11.28 -51.26 -12.95
CA GLY A 11 -10.88 -49.87 -13.16
C GLY A 11 -10.93 -49.12 -11.85
N VAL A 12 -9.76 -48.87 -11.26
CA VAL A 12 -9.62 -47.92 -10.14
C VAL A 12 -9.78 -46.52 -10.75
N SER A 13 -10.97 -45.96 -10.60
CA SER A 13 -11.23 -44.55 -10.89
C SER A 13 -10.55 -43.71 -9.81
N LEU A 14 -9.34 -43.20 -10.12
CA LEU A 14 -8.71 -42.14 -9.33
C LEU A 14 -9.59 -40.90 -9.46
N MET A 15 -10.50 -40.71 -8.50
CA MET A 15 -11.10 -39.39 -8.30
C MET A 15 -10.00 -38.43 -7.85
N THR A 16 -9.46 -37.66 -8.77
CA THR A 16 -8.68 -36.46 -8.44
C THR A 16 -9.63 -35.49 -7.76
N GLN A 17 -9.67 -35.52 -6.44
CA GLN A 17 -10.23 -34.41 -5.68
C GLN A 17 -9.37 -33.18 -6.02
N ASN A 18 -9.91 -32.25 -6.78
CA ASN A 18 -9.41 -30.90 -6.95
C ASN A 18 -9.59 -30.18 -5.61
N THR A 19 -8.72 -30.46 -4.65
CA THR A 19 -8.63 -29.69 -3.42
C THR A 19 -8.08 -28.31 -3.83
N LYS A 20 -8.95 -27.29 -3.83
CA LYS A 20 -8.50 -25.91 -3.97
C LYS A 20 -7.41 -25.71 -2.92
N ALA A 21 -6.25 -25.21 -3.35
CA ALA A 21 -5.11 -25.03 -2.45
C ALA A 21 -5.50 -24.12 -1.28
N GLN A 22 -5.26 -24.60 -0.06
CA GLN A 22 -5.53 -23.84 1.16
C GLN A 22 -4.69 -22.56 1.16
N LEU A 23 -5.28 -21.43 1.50
CA LEU A 23 -4.53 -20.20 1.70
C LEU A 23 -3.81 -20.26 3.04
N MET A 24 -2.50 -20.08 3.00
CA MET A 24 -1.64 -19.99 4.15
C MET A 24 -1.17 -18.54 4.33
N ALA A 25 -1.02 -18.12 5.58
CA ALA A 25 -0.38 -16.86 5.92
C ALA A 25 0.73 -17.10 6.94
N GLY A 26 1.74 -16.25 6.93
CA GLY A 26 2.77 -16.19 7.95
C GLY A 26 3.17 -14.75 8.19
N THR A 27 3.53 -14.43 9.42
CA THR A 27 3.87 -13.04 9.78
C THR A 27 5.01 -12.98 10.77
N ALA A 28 5.82 -11.91 10.64
CA ALA A 28 6.91 -11.62 11.56
C ALA A 28 7.14 -10.10 11.65
N ARG A 29 7.74 -9.69 12.76
CA ARG A 29 8.17 -8.32 13.01
C ARG A 29 9.62 -8.31 13.47
N VAL A 30 10.45 -7.57 12.77
CA VAL A 30 11.87 -7.41 13.07
C VAL A 30 12.17 -5.94 13.33
N ASN A 31 12.84 -5.64 14.45
CA ASN A 31 13.33 -4.30 14.74
C ASN A 31 14.47 -3.98 13.77
N ILE A 32 14.33 -2.87 13.04
CA ILE A 32 15.31 -2.40 12.06
C ILE A 32 15.99 -1.09 12.51
N THR A 33 15.82 -0.69 13.78
CA THR A 33 16.51 0.48 14.34
C THR A 33 18.01 0.16 14.39
N PRO A 34 18.85 0.89 13.63
CA PRO A 34 20.28 0.63 13.64
C PRO A 34 20.91 0.96 15.00
N GLN A 35 21.92 0.22 15.37
CA GLN A 35 22.77 0.59 16.50
C GLN A 35 23.70 1.73 16.08
N GLY A 36 23.62 2.87 16.73
CA GLY A 36 24.41 4.05 16.35
C GLY A 36 24.41 5.14 17.41
N LYS A 37 24.83 6.33 17.00
CA LYS A 37 24.89 7.54 17.85
C LYS A 37 23.57 8.32 17.85
N GLU A 38 22.60 7.90 17.04
CA GLU A 38 21.32 8.60 16.92
C GLU A 38 20.49 8.43 18.19
N SER A 39 19.83 9.49 18.60
CA SER A 39 18.83 9.43 19.65
C SER A 39 17.61 8.67 19.12
N VAL A 40 17.04 7.78 19.90
CA VAL A 40 15.85 6.99 19.54
C VAL A 40 14.73 7.30 20.51
N HIS A 41 13.62 7.80 20.01
CA HIS A 41 12.40 7.95 20.79
C HIS A 41 11.63 6.63 20.84
N ASP A 42 11.39 6.03 19.67
CA ASP A 42 10.79 4.70 19.54
C ASP A 42 11.42 3.95 18.36
N SER A 43 11.27 2.64 18.36
CA SER A 43 11.89 1.75 17.39
C SER A 43 11.14 1.74 16.06
N VAL A 44 11.90 1.62 14.98
CA VAL A 44 11.39 1.38 13.61
C VAL A 44 11.47 -0.11 13.29
N TYR A 45 10.49 -0.61 12.53
CA TYR A 45 10.32 -2.03 12.25
C TYR A 45 10.17 -2.35 10.77
N ALA A 46 10.56 -3.57 10.40
CA ALA A 46 10.06 -4.27 9.22
C ALA A 46 9.04 -5.32 9.67
N ARG A 47 7.82 -5.24 9.15
CA ARG A 47 6.71 -6.13 9.45
C ARG A 47 6.33 -6.88 8.18
N SER A 48 6.49 -8.20 8.20
CA SER A 48 6.25 -9.06 7.04
C SER A 48 4.96 -9.85 7.17
N LEU A 49 4.23 -9.94 6.07
CA LEU A 49 3.09 -10.83 5.86
C LEU A 49 3.34 -11.62 4.57
N VAL A 50 3.50 -12.92 4.69
CA VAL A 50 3.56 -13.83 3.54
C VAL A 50 2.21 -14.49 3.35
N LEU A 51 1.71 -14.48 2.11
CA LEU A 51 0.53 -15.22 1.69
C LEU A 51 0.95 -16.31 0.69
N GLN A 52 0.44 -17.52 0.87
CA GLN A 52 0.70 -18.64 -0.02
C GLN A 52 -0.60 -19.34 -0.43
N SER A 53 -0.79 -19.53 -1.74
CA SER A 53 -1.87 -20.33 -2.32
C SER A 53 -1.30 -21.20 -3.43
N GLY A 54 -1.21 -22.51 -3.18
CA GLY A 54 -0.51 -23.44 -4.05
C GLY A 54 0.97 -23.07 -4.23
N GLN A 55 1.38 -22.83 -5.48
CA GLN A 55 2.76 -22.41 -5.79
C GLN A 55 2.98 -20.89 -5.69
N LEU A 56 1.90 -20.10 -5.67
CA LEU A 56 2.01 -18.65 -5.53
C LEU A 56 2.37 -18.30 -4.08
N ARG A 57 3.49 -17.59 -3.91
CA ARG A 57 3.94 -17.01 -2.64
C ARG A 57 4.20 -15.54 -2.84
N PHE A 58 3.58 -14.73 -2.02
CA PHE A 58 3.64 -13.28 -2.10
C PHE A 58 3.94 -12.69 -0.71
N ALA A 59 4.85 -11.74 -0.64
CA ALA A 59 5.19 -11.07 0.61
C ALA A 59 4.87 -9.58 0.56
N PHE A 60 4.06 -9.10 1.50
CA PHE A 60 3.98 -7.69 1.89
C PHE A 60 5.00 -7.45 2.99
N VAL A 61 5.79 -6.39 2.87
CA VAL A 61 6.68 -5.96 3.95
C VAL A 61 6.48 -4.48 4.19
N SER A 62 5.79 -4.13 5.28
CA SER A 62 5.70 -2.76 5.77
C SER A 62 6.99 -2.39 6.46
N VAL A 63 7.57 -1.24 6.11
CA VAL A 63 8.81 -0.72 6.70
C VAL A 63 8.60 0.70 7.21
N ASP A 64 9.05 0.98 8.42
CA ASP A 64 8.95 2.30 9.04
C ASP A 64 10.07 3.23 8.53
N LEU A 65 10.20 3.32 7.21
CA LEU A 65 11.16 4.13 6.48
C LEU A 65 10.44 5.08 5.52
N ALA A 66 11.15 6.12 5.06
CA ALA A 66 10.58 7.11 4.14
C ALA A 66 10.22 6.47 2.79
N VAL A 67 11.20 5.88 2.13
CA VAL A 67 11.07 5.07 0.91
C VAL A 67 12.17 4.02 0.93
N PHE A 68 11.84 2.78 0.66
CA PHE A 68 12.86 1.75 0.54
C PHE A 68 12.64 0.89 -0.70
N THR A 69 13.71 0.74 -1.47
CA THR A 69 13.74 -0.03 -2.73
C THR A 69 14.97 -0.93 -2.73
N SER A 70 14.81 -2.22 -3.09
CA SER A 70 15.96 -3.13 -3.18
C SER A 70 15.64 -4.38 -4.01
N GLU A 71 16.26 -4.49 -5.17
CA GLU A 71 16.21 -5.70 -5.99
C GLU A 71 16.88 -6.91 -5.31
N ARG A 72 17.85 -6.66 -4.42
CA ARG A 72 18.54 -7.71 -3.66
C ARG A 72 17.56 -8.48 -2.77
N ILE A 73 16.61 -7.79 -2.12
CA ILE A 73 15.60 -8.44 -1.28
C ILE A 73 14.76 -9.40 -2.09
N GLU A 74 14.23 -8.97 -3.23
CA GLU A 74 13.41 -9.81 -4.09
C GLU A 74 14.20 -11.04 -4.57
N LYS A 75 15.42 -10.83 -5.06
CA LYS A 75 16.28 -11.91 -5.54
C LYS A 75 16.53 -12.96 -4.46
N ILE A 76 16.94 -12.54 -3.26
CA ILE A 76 17.26 -13.48 -2.17
C ILE A 76 15.99 -14.18 -1.66
N CYS A 77 14.87 -13.48 -1.52
CA CYS A 77 13.61 -14.08 -1.07
C CYS A 77 13.09 -15.10 -2.09
N LYS A 78 13.25 -14.84 -3.38
CA LYS A 78 12.92 -15.80 -4.45
C LYS A 78 13.80 -17.04 -4.37
N GLU A 79 15.10 -16.86 -4.27
CA GLU A 79 16.07 -17.98 -4.23
C GLU A 79 15.92 -18.85 -2.98
N LYS A 80 15.76 -18.23 -1.80
CA LYS A 80 15.74 -18.95 -0.51
C LYS A 80 14.36 -19.49 -0.14
N TYR A 81 13.30 -18.74 -0.45
CA TYR A 81 11.95 -19.02 0.08
C TYR A 81 10.93 -19.27 -1.02
N GLY A 82 11.31 -19.15 -2.30
CA GLY A 82 10.41 -19.31 -3.43
C GLY A 82 9.31 -18.24 -3.48
N ILE A 83 9.58 -17.05 -2.93
CA ILE A 83 8.65 -15.91 -3.01
C ILE A 83 8.57 -15.43 -4.45
N SER A 84 7.37 -15.37 -5.01
CA SER A 84 7.15 -14.92 -6.39
C SER A 84 7.38 -13.41 -6.53
N GLN A 85 6.97 -12.64 -5.51
CA GLN A 85 7.13 -11.20 -5.44
C GLN A 85 7.24 -10.74 -3.98
N VAL A 86 8.14 -9.81 -3.72
CA VAL A 86 8.21 -9.05 -2.46
C VAL A 86 7.74 -7.62 -2.74
N MET A 87 6.68 -7.19 -2.07
CA MET A 87 6.21 -5.82 -2.11
C MET A 87 6.63 -5.09 -0.84
N LEU A 88 7.55 -4.15 -0.99
CA LEU A 88 7.93 -3.22 0.07
C LEU A 88 6.86 -2.12 0.15
N CYS A 89 6.38 -1.84 1.36
CA CYS A 89 5.36 -0.83 1.64
C CYS A 89 5.95 0.14 2.67
N SER A 90 6.49 1.26 2.22
CA SER A 90 7.04 2.27 3.11
C SER A 90 5.94 3.05 3.81
N SER A 91 6.07 3.28 5.12
CA SER A 91 5.13 4.13 5.87
C SER A 91 5.29 5.62 5.54
N HIS A 92 6.33 5.94 4.79
CA HIS A 92 6.76 7.30 4.46
C HIS A 92 7.15 8.10 5.71
N ASN A 93 7.83 7.44 6.62
CA ASN A 93 8.28 8.00 7.88
C ASN A 93 9.36 9.08 7.68
N HIS A 94 9.08 10.30 8.12
CA HIS A 94 10.01 11.42 8.02
C HIS A 94 11.00 11.50 9.19
N SER A 95 10.82 10.69 10.23
CA SER A 95 11.72 10.58 11.41
C SER A 95 12.47 9.25 11.43
N GLU A 96 12.73 8.68 10.26
CA GLU A 96 13.58 7.49 10.09
C GLU A 96 15.03 7.76 10.48
N PRO A 97 15.85 6.71 10.74
CA PRO A 97 17.28 6.89 10.94
C PRO A 97 17.96 7.56 9.73
N GLN A 98 18.70 8.63 9.97
CA GLN A 98 19.37 9.43 8.94
C GLN A 98 20.88 9.54 9.20
N PRO A 99 21.63 8.44 9.08
CA PRO A 99 23.06 8.45 9.31
C PRO A 99 23.75 9.40 8.33
N ASP A 100 24.64 10.26 8.84
CA ASP A 100 25.31 11.29 8.04
C ASP A 100 24.32 12.18 7.24
N GLY A 101 23.09 12.38 7.77
CA GLY A 101 22.04 13.17 7.15
C GLY A 101 21.40 12.50 5.91
N LYS A 102 21.65 11.22 5.67
CA LYS A 102 21.11 10.50 4.51
C LYS A 102 19.86 9.69 4.88
N ARG A 103 18.78 9.92 4.15
CA ARG A 103 17.56 9.10 4.22
C ARG A 103 17.76 7.71 3.60
N SER A 104 16.87 6.79 3.95
CA SER A 104 16.94 5.37 3.53
C SER A 104 17.01 5.17 2.01
N PHE A 105 16.39 6.05 1.22
CA PHE A 105 16.38 5.98 -0.24
C PHE A 105 17.60 6.66 -0.91
N GLN A 106 18.42 7.38 -0.17
CA GLN A 106 19.55 8.11 -0.74
C GLN A 106 20.75 7.19 -0.95
N GLN A 107 21.36 7.33 -2.11
CA GLN A 107 22.54 6.56 -2.46
C GLN A 107 23.66 6.74 -1.42
N GLY A 108 24.24 5.61 -1.00
CA GLY A 108 25.32 5.60 -0.01
C GLY A 108 24.84 5.78 1.43
N ASN A 109 23.56 5.55 1.73
CA ASN A 109 23.14 5.36 3.12
C ASN A 109 23.85 4.12 3.69
N PRO A 110 24.59 4.25 4.80
CA PRO A 110 25.42 3.17 5.35
C PRO A 110 24.58 2.00 5.90
N PHE A 111 23.29 2.20 6.17
CA PHE A 111 22.41 1.14 6.69
C PHE A 111 21.66 0.36 5.62
N THR A 112 21.84 0.65 4.33
CA THR A 112 21.10 -0.03 3.24
C THR A 112 21.19 -1.54 3.35
N VAL A 113 22.39 -2.11 3.46
CA VAL A 113 22.59 -3.58 3.56
C VAL A 113 21.99 -4.13 4.86
N TYR A 114 22.11 -3.38 5.95
CA TYR A 114 21.50 -3.77 7.22
C TYR A 114 19.97 -3.87 7.10
N TYR A 115 19.31 -2.86 6.51
CA TYR A 115 17.85 -2.89 6.28
C TYR A 115 17.45 -4.07 5.40
N GLU A 116 18.18 -4.31 4.30
CA GLU A 116 17.94 -5.45 3.43
C GLU A 116 17.99 -6.78 4.18
N ASP A 117 19.03 -7.00 4.98
CA ASP A 117 19.21 -8.24 5.74
C ASP A 117 18.10 -8.43 6.78
N GLN A 118 17.68 -7.37 7.48
CA GLN A 118 16.59 -7.44 8.45
C GLN A 118 15.23 -7.68 7.77
N ILE A 119 14.98 -7.10 6.60
CA ILE A 119 13.77 -7.36 5.81
C ILE A 119 13.74 -8.81 5.32
N ILE A 120 14.84 -9.31 4.77
CA ILE A 120 14.97 -10.71 4.34
C ILE A 120 14.74 -11.66 5.54
N LYS A 121 15.26 -11.32 6.71
CA LYS A 121 15.03 -12.05 7.96
C LYS A 121 13.54 -12.07 8.31
N ALA A 122 12.85 -10.93 8.26
CA ALA A 122 11.41 -10.86 8.55
C ALA A 122 10.59 -11.75 7.60
N VAL A 123 10.90 -11.75 6.29
CA VAL A 123 10.26 -12.65 5.32
C VAL A 123 10.56 -14.11 5.63
N GLY A 124 11.80 -14.45 5.99
CA GLY A 124 12.19 -15.82 6.36
C GLY A 124 11.47 -16.32 7.61
N GLU A 125 11.33 -15.48 8.64
CA GLU A 125 10.58 -15.80 9.85
C GLU A 125 9.08 -16.00 9.55
N SER A 126 8.49 -15.17 8.68
CA SER A 126 7.11 -15.35 8.23
C SER A 126 6.92 -16.68 7.51
N MET A 127 7.85 -17.06 6.65
CA MET A 127 7.82 -18.35 5.94
C MET A 127 7.96 -19.56 6.89
N ALA A 128 8.72 -19.43 7.95
CA ALA A 128 8.91 -20.50 8.93
C ALA A 128 7.65 -20.78 9.79
N HIS A 129 6.71 -19.84 9.84
CA HIS A 129 5.54 -19.91 10.72
C HIS A 129 4.22 -19.74 9.96
N LEU A 130 4.11 -20.41 8.79
CA LEU A 130 2.87 -20.41 8.01
C LEU A 130 1.74 -21.13 8.76
N PHE A 131 0.56 -20.55 8.72
CA PHE A 131 -0.68 -21.11 9.27
C PHE A 131 -1.82 -21.03 8.25
N PRO A 132 -2.80 -21.94 8.30
CA PRO A 132 -4.02 -21.84 7.49
C PRO A 132 -4.76 -20.55 7.83
N ALA A 133 -5.04 -19.74 6.81
CA ALA A 133 -5.53 -18.38 7.01
C ALA A 133 -6.96 -18.17 6.52
N ARG A 134 -7.71 -17.35 7.25
CA ARG A 134 -8.99 -16.77 6.86
C ARG A 134 -8.81 -15.27 6.78
N ILE A 135 -9.25 -14.67 5.67
CA ILE A 135 -9.01 -13.24 5.40
C ILE A 135 -10.35 -12.54 5.20
N THR A 136 -10.54 -11.45 5.96
CA THR A 136 -11.64 -10.49 5.80
C THR A 136 -11.10 -9.09 5.65
N ALA A 137 -11.87 -8.21 5.02
CA ALA A 137 -11.53 -6.79 4.94
C ALA A 137 -12.76 -5.92 5.04
N GLY A 138 -12.54 -4.68 5.45
CA GLY A 138 -13.57 -3.66 5.50
C GLY A 138 -12.97 -2.27 5.47
N ARG A 139 -13.84 -1.28 5.35
CA ARG A 139 -13.49 0.14 5.38
C ARG A 139 -14.44 0.87 6.32
N GLN A 140 -13.96 1.90 6.97
CA GLN A 140 -14.77 2.73 7.86
C GLN A 140 -14.34 4.18 7.75
N THR A 141 -15.32 5.07 7.57
CA THR A 141 -15.13 6.52 7.70
C THR A 141 -14.98 6.89 9.17
N PHE A 142 -14.06 7.81 9.47
CA PHE A 142 -13.84 8.35 10.80
C PHE A 142 -13.38 9.81 10.74
N PRO A 143 -13.34 10.52 11.88
CA PRO A 143 -12.81 11.88 11.91
C PRO A 143 -11.43 11.95 11.28
N GLN A 144 -11.27 12.89 10.39
CA GLN A 144 -10.07 13.08 9.59
C GLN A 144 -8.87 13.46 10.47
N LEU A 145 -7.73 12.81 10.22
CA LEU A 145 -6.47 13.10 10.90
C LEU A 145 -5.50 13.90 10.02
N GLY A 146 -5.83 14.07 8.75
CA GLY A 146 -5.04 14.81 7.79
C GLY A 146 -5.87 15.81 7.00
N PHE A 147 -5.20 16.67 6.25
CA PHE A 147 -5.79 17.65 5.36
C PHE A 147 -5.04 17.66 4.02
N ASN A 148 -5.72 18.11 2.97
CA ASN A 148 -5.05 18.33 1.69
C ASN A 148 -4.26 19.65 1.77
N ARG A 149 -2.94 19.57 1.61
CA ARG A 149 -2.02 20.69 1.84
C ARG A 149 -1.98 21.70 0.70
N LEU A 150 -2.61 21.43 -0.44
CA LEU A 150 -2.64 22.33 -1.56
C LEU A 150 -3.84 23.26 -1.48
N ILE A 151 -3.60 24.56 -1.40
CA ILE A 151 -4.61 25.62 -1.41
C ILE A 151 -4.58 26.41 -2.70
N ILE A 152 -5.76 26.80 -3.20
CA ILE A 152 -5.85 27.70 -4.37
C ILE A 152 -5.66 29.13 -3.92
N ARG A 153 -4.77 29.83 -4.61
CA ARG A 153 -4.52 31.26 -4.40
C ARG A 153 -5.33 32.14 -5.36
N GLU A 154 -5.26 33.45 -5.18
CA GLU A 154 -5.93 34.42 -6.02
C GLU A 154 -5.54 34.35 -7.50
N ASP A 155 -4.29 33.93 -7.79
CA ASP A 155 -3.81 33.72 -9.16
C ASP A 155 -4.35 32.45 -9.82
N GLY A 156 -5.17 31.67 -9.10
CA GLY A 156 -5.77 30.42 -9.57
C GLY A 156 -4.83 29.20 -9.48
N HIS A 157 -3.61 29.36 -8.98
CA HIS A 157 -2.68 28.27 -8.77
C HIS A 157 -2.76 27.72 -7.35
N ALA A 158 -2.53 26.40 -7.20
CA ALA A 158 -2.41 25.78 -5.89
C ALA A 158 -0.98 25.94 -5.37
N ARG A 159 -0.86 26.10 -4.07
CA ARG A 159 0.41 26.10 -3.35
C ARG A 159 0.29 25.27 -2.09
N GLU A 160 1.42 24.80 -1.64
CA GLU A 160 1.51 24.07 -0.38
C GLU A 160 1.28 24.99 0.81
N SER A 161 0.67 24.42 1.82
CA SER A 161 0.30 25.09 3.05
C SER A 161 0.68 24.21 4.25
N TRP A 162 1.49 24.74 5.14
CA TRP A 162 1.98 24.07 6.34
C TRP A 162 1.30 24.64 7.58
N PHE A 163 0.64 23.79 8.39
CA PHE A 163 -0.10 24.26 9.58
C PHE A 163 0.74 24.90 10.67
N SER A 164 2.01 24.67 10.67
CA SER A 164 2.90 25.11 11.73
C SER A 164 3.71 26.38 11.42
N ASP A 165 3.42 27.07 10.29
CA ASP A 165 4.18 28.24 9.83
C ASP A 165 3.44 29.55 10.08
N ASP A 166 4.14 30.59 10.57
CA ASP A 166 3.62 31.95 10.65
C ASP A 166 3.22 32.46 9.25
N GLN A 167 3.98 32.08 8.21
CA GLN A 167 3.65 32.35 6.83
C GLN A 167 2.34 31.67 6.40
N TYR A 168 2.08 30.43 6.85
CA TYR A 168 0.83 29.75 6.61
C TYR A 168 -0.37 30.52 7.18
N THR A 169 -0.25 30.98 8.42
CA THR A 169 -1.34 31.72 9.11
C THR A 169 -1.70 32.99 8.35
N SER A 170 -0.75 33.66 7.71
CA SER A 170 -1.01 34.85 6.89
C SER A 170 -1.63 34.53 5.52
N GLU A 171 -1.31 33.36 4.95
CA GLU A 171 -1.75 32.96 3.61
C GLU A 171 -3.07 32.21 3.58
N ASN A 172 -3.37 31.49 4.66
CA ASN A 172 -4.63 30.74 4.85
C ASN A 172 -5.06 30.81 6.33
N PRO A 173 -5.44 31.98 6.82
CA PRO A 173 -5.76 32.16 8.26
C PRO A 173 -6.94 31.31 8.72
N GLU A 174 -7.87 30.97 7.81
CA GLU A 174 -9.02 30.11 8.10
C GLU A 174 -8.67 28.61 8.03
N ARG A 175 -7.44 28.27 7.62
CA ARG A 175 -6.98 26.88 7.48
C ARG A 175 -7.92 26.02 6.64
N ILE A 176 -8.36 26.54 5.51
CA ILE A 176 -9.25 25.85 4.59
C ILE A 176 -8.42 24.88 3.73
N PRO A 177 -8.58 23.58 3.87
CA PRO A 177 -7.89 22.61 3.02
C PRO A 177 -8.37 22.74 1.57
N PHE A 178 -7.44 22.58 0.66
CA PHE A 178 -7.79 22.50 -0.77
C PHE A 178 -7.98 21.04 -1.18
N GLY A 179 -9.04 20.79 -1.91
CA GLY A 179 -9.30 19.49 -2.53
C GLY A 179 -9.75 18.41 -1.54
N PRO A 180 -9.94 17.22 -2.07
CA PRO A 180 -10.49 16.13 -1.27
C PRO A 180 -9.43 15.54 -0.33
N VAL A 181 -9.95 14.77 0.61
CA VAL A 181 -9.21 13.81 1.44
C VAL A 181 -9.95 12.49 1.38
N ASP A 182 -9.27 11.39 1.64
CA ASP A 182 -9.92 10.10 1.87
C ASP A 182 -10.20 9.93 3.37
N PRO A 183 -11.46 9.99 3.81
CA PRO A 183 -11.78 9.92 5.23
C PRO A 183 -11.83 8.48 5.76
N GLU A 184 -11.46 7.49 4.97
CA GLU A 184 -11.59 6.09 5.34
C GLU A 184 -10.29 5.46 5.78
N VAL A 185 -10.37 4.63 6.81
CA VAL A 185 -9.37 3.60 7.10
C VAL A 185 -9.84 2.27 6.52
N GLY A 186 -8.94 1.59 5.81
CA GLY A 186 -9.11 0.22 5.37
C GLY A 186 -8.44 -0.76 6.34
N VAL A 187 -9.06 -1.92 6.57
CA VAL A 187 -8.50 -2.98 7.42
C VAL A 187 -8.62 -4.32 6.70
N ILE A 188 -7.53 -5.07 6.69
CA ILE A 188 -7.52 -6.50 6.38
C ILE A 188 -7.22 -7.22 7.70
N ARG A 189 -8.10 -8.14 8.08
CA ARG A 189 -7.93 -9.02 9.23
C ARG A 189 -7.65 -10.43 8.75
N ILE A 190 -6.62 -11.06 9.30
CA ILE A 190 -6.25 -12.44 9.01
C ILE A 190 -6.29 -13.23 10.30
N ASP A 191 -7.17 -14.22 10.30
CA ASP A 191 -7.37 -15.14 11.42
C ASP A 191 -6.78 -16.52 11.08
N ASP A 192 -6.41 -17.26 12.11
CA ASP A 192 -6.12 -18.70 11.99
C ASP A 192 -7.42 -19.53 11.86
N GLU A 193 -7.28 -20.85 11.76
CA GLU A 193 -8.42 -21.76 11.65
C GLU A 193 -9.35 -21.71 12.86
N GLN A 194 -8.85 -21.34 14.03
CA GLN A 194 -9.61 -21.19 15.27
C GLN A 194 -10.34 -19.84 15.33
N GLY A 195 -10.16 -18.96 14.32
CA GLY A 195 -10.74 -17.63 14.26
C GLY A 195 -10.03 -16.62 15.17
N GLN A 196 -8.81 -16.96 15.60
CA GLN A 196 -7.98 -16.01 16.37
C GLN A 196 -7.24 -15.08 15.43
N PRO A 197 -7.30 -13.76 15.65
CA PRO A 197 -6.58 -12.82 14.80
C PRO A 197 -5.06 -13.01 14.97
N ARG A 198 -4.37 -13.08 13.83
CA ARG A 198 -2.92 -13.19 13.74
C ARG A 198 -2.28 -11.98 13.09
N VAL A 199 -3.01 -11.34 12.15
CA VAL A 199 -2.55 -10.14 11.46
C VAL A 199 -3.68 -9.14 11.33
N ILE A 200 -3.37 -7.88 11.61
CA ILE A 200 -4.19 -6.73 11.26
C ILE A 200 -3.35 -5.84 10.34
N LEU A 201 -3.78 -5.67 9.11
CA LEU A 201 -3.19 -4.70 8.19
C LEU A 201 -4.12 -3.50 8.11
N MET A 202 -3.63 -2.31 8.38
CA MET A 202 -4.35 -1.06 8.22
C MET A 202 -3.81 -0.26 7.03
N ASN A 203 -4.72 0.37 6.27
CA ASN A 203 -4.40 1.23 5.14
C ASN A 203 -5.04 2.60 5.37
N TYR A 204 -4.21 3.63 5.41
CA TYR A 204 -4.64 5.01 5.62
C TYR A 204 -3.78 5.97 4.80
N ALA A 205 -4.36 7.06 4.29
CA ALA A 205 -3.71 8.02 3.41
C ALA A 205 -3.40 9.33 4.17
N CYS A 206 -2.19 9.44 4.71
CA CYS A 206 -1.70 10.66 5.36
C CYS A 206 -0.19 10.55 5.58
N HIS A 207 0.57 11.63 5.35
CA HIS A 207 2.00 11.68 5.64
C HIS A 207 2.32 11.27 7.08
N ALA A 208 3.42 10.55 7.26
CA ALA A 208 3.95 10.19 8.58
C ALA A 208 5.08 11.16 8.95
N ASP A 209 4.69 12.38 9.30
CA ASP A 209 5.58 13.51 9.46
C ASP A 209 5.25 14.42 10.66
N ILE A 210 4.46 13.91 11.61
CA ILE A 210 4.07 14.69 12.81
C ILE A 210 5.29 15.13 13.59
N VAL A 211 6.30 14.27 13.68
CA VAL A 211 7.57 14.57 14.35
C VAL A 211 8.73 14.70 13.35
N CYS A 212 8.40 15.08 12.10
CA CYS A 212 9.41 15.42 11.10
C CYS A 212 10.34 16.51 11.61
N PHE A 213 11.56 16.58 11.09
CA PHE A 213 12.61 17.51 11.57
C PHE A 213 13.04 17.29 13.03
N ASN A 214 12.68 16.16 13.61
CA ASN A 214 13.19 15.71 14.89
C ASN A 214 14.52 14.96 14.69
N TYR A 215 15.44 15.11 15.66
CA TYR A 215 16.73 14.42 15.61
C TYR A 215 16.69 13.03 16.29
N ALA A 216 15.57 12.67 16.91
CA ALA A 216 15.38 11.34 17.45
C ALA A 216 14.61 10.48 16.45
N VAL A 217 15.08 9.25 16.26
CA VAL A 217 14.40 8.25 15.45
C VAL A 217 13.05 7.93 16.07
N SER A 218 12.02 7.91 15.26
CA SER A 218 10.67 7.51 15.62
C SER A 218 9.98 6.85 14.43
N ALA A 219 9.04 5.93 14.67
CA ALA A 219 8.16 5.38 13.64
C ALA A 219 6.93 6.24 13.39
N ASP A 220 6.87 7.45 14.00
CA ASP A 220 5.78 8.40 13.93
C ASP A 220 4.41 7.77 14.30
N TYR A 221 3.28 8.43 13.99
CA TYR A 221 1.94 7.94 14.33
C TYR A 221 1.62 6.51 13.80
N PRO A 222 2.15 6.06 12.64
CA PRO A 222 1.95 4.68 12.18
C PRO A 222 2.50 3.64 13.16
N GLY A 223 3.68 3.90 13.73
CA GLY A 223 4.28 3.04 14.76
C GLY A 223 3.45 2.97 16.02
N VAL A 224 2.96 4.11 16.49
CA VAL A 224 2.03 4.18 17.64
C VAL A 224 0.75 3.39 17.35
N ALA A 225 0.14 3.58 16.19
CA ALA A 225 -1.08 2.88 15.81
C ALA A 225 -0.87 1.37 15.77
N CYS A 226 0.22 0.89 15.17
CA CYS A 226 0.56 -0.54 15.14
C CYS A 226 0.70 -1.10 16.56
N ARG A 227 1.45 -0.44 17.43
CA ARG A 227 1.65 -0.85 18.83
C ARG A 227 0.32 -0.96 19.58
N LYS A 228 -0.55 0.06 19.47
CA LYS A 228 -1.86 0.08 20.15
C LYS A 228 -2.82 -1.01 19.64
N VAL A 229 -2.79 -1.32 18.35
CA VAL A 229 -3.55 -2.44 17.77
C VAL A 229 -3.03 -3.77 18.32
N GLU A 230 -1.71 -3.99 18.33
CA GLU A 230 -1.08 -5.19 18.87
C GLU A 230 -1.39 -5.38 20.36
N GLU A 231 -1.36 -4.30 21.17
CA GLU A 231 -1.77 -4.32 22.57
C GLU A 231 -3.24 -4.74 22.76
N ALA A 232 -4.14 -4.24 21.91
CA ALA A 232 -5.58 -4.49 22.02
C ALA A 232 -6.02 -5.90 21.62
N PHE A 233 -5.28 -6.57 20.74
CA PHE A 233 -5.53 -7.94 20.32
C PHE A 233 -4.68 -8.98 21.07
N GLY A 234 -3.66 -8.52 21.79
CA GLY A 234 -2.80 -9.36 22.63
C GLY A 234 -1.59 -9.97 21.90
N HIS A 235 -0.81 -10.73 22.66
CA HIS A 235 0.44 -11.33 22.20
C HIS A 235 0.20 -12.30 21.04
N GLY A 236 0.96 -12.13 19.96
CA GLY A 236 0.92 -12.98 18.76
C GLY A 236 0.18 -12.36 17.56
N VAL A 237 -0.46 -11.19 17.73
CA VAL A 237 -0.96 -10.40 16.60
C VAL A 237 0.14 -9.45 16.13
N ASN A 238 0.37 -9.42 14.81
CA ASN A 238 1.25 -8.47 14.16
C ASN A 238 0.41 -7.45 13.38
N CYS A 239 0.68 -6.16 13.60
CA CYS A 239 -0.01 -5.07 12.91
C CYS A 239 0.90 -4.46 11.85
N LEU A 240 0.40 -4.33 10.61
CA LEU A 240 1.09 -3.67 9.52
C LEU A 240 0.36 -2.36 9.16
N PHE A 241 1.12 -1.28 9.07
CA PHE A 241 0.62 -0.04 8.46
C PHE A 241 1.03 -0.02 6.99
N VAL A 242 0.08 0.29 6.11
CA VAL A 242 0.33 0.48 4.67
C VAL A 242 -0.23 1.83 4.27
N GLN A 243 0.65 2.67 3.74
CA GLN A 243 0.30 4.00 3.28
C GLN A 243 -0.68 3.93 2.10
N GLY A 244 -1.67 4.82 2.10
CA GLY A 244 -2.53 5.07 0.95
C GLY A 244 -1.95 6.11 0.00
N ALA A 245 -2.82 6.76 -0.79
CA ALA A 245 -2.44 7.90 -1.63
C ALA A 245 -2.34 9.17 -0.78
N GLY A 246 -1.25 9.29 -0.04
CA GLY A 246 -0.97 10.37 0.90
C GLY A 246 -0.18 11.53 0.31
N GLY A 247 0.17 11.52 -0.99
CA GLY A 247 1.13 12.46 -1.60
C GLY A 247 0.83 13.95 -1.39
N ASN A 248 -0.42 14.31 -1.26
CA ASN A 248 -0.86 15.69 -0.96
C ASN A 248 -1.64 15.80 0.36
N ILE A 249 -1.53 14.80 1.23
CA ILE A 249 -2.24 14.78 2.52
C ILE A 249 -1.24 14.91 3.66
N GLU A 250 -1.35 15.99 4.37
CA GLU A 250 -0.52 16.34 5.53
C GLU A 250 -1.25 16.01 6.82
N SER A 251 -0.51 15.74 7.89
CA SER A 251 -1.10 15.56 9.22
C SER A 251 -1.67 16.87 9.77
N LEU A 252 -2.83 16.82 10.42
CA LEU A 252 -3.41 17.97 11.11
C LEU A 252 -2.56 18.45 12.30
N GLN A 253 -1.66 17.61 12.80
CA GLN A 253 -0.85 17.90 13.97
C GLN A 253 0.62 17.69 13.65
N ILE A 254 1.30 18.76 13.25
CA ILE A 254 2.76 18.75 13.12
C ILE A 254 3.33 19.34 14.40
N SER A 255 4.13 18.57 15.14
CA SER A 255 4.57 18.93 16.47
C SER A 255 6.00 19.43 16.54
N SER A 256 6.80 19.29 15.50
CA SER A 256 8.19 19.66 15.64
C SER A 256 8.69 20.64 14.60
N ARG A 257 9.26 21.74 15.14
CA ARG A 257 10.13 22.64 14.40
C ARG A 257 11.39 22.87 15.19
N ARG A 258 12.18 21.82 15.27
CA ARG A 258 13.55 22.00 15.70
C ARG A 258 14.33 22.71 14.60
N LYS A 259 14.78 23.92 14.86
CA LYS A 259 15.59 24.73 13.91
C LYS A 259 17.04 24.22 13.79
N GLY A 260 17.43 23.24 14.62
CA GLY A 260 18.77 22.67 14.60
C GLY A 260 19.06 21.83 15.84
N PRO A 261 20.19 21.09 15.91
CA PRO A 261 20.55 20.24 17.05
C PRO A 261 20.70 21.01 18.37
N ASP A 262 21.01 22.31 18.29
CA ASP A 262 21.20 23.19 19.43
C ASP A 262 19.91 23.94 19.84
N ASP A 263 18.79 23.67 19.16
CA ASP A 263 17.50 24.26 19.51
C ASP A 263 17.05 23.72 20.86
N PRO A 264 16.82 24.55 21.87
CA PRO A 264 16.34 24.13 23.18
C PRO A 264 14.89 23.60 23.13
N PHE A 265 14.21 23.71 22.01
CA PHE A 265 12.87 23.18 21.83
C PHE A 265 12.90 21.65 21.86
N GLN A 266 12.39 21.07 22.90
CA GLN A 266 12.15 19.63 22.97
C GLN A 266 10.94 19.29 22.07
N THR A 267 11.05 18.22 21.28
CA THR A 267 9.92 17.72 20.49
C THR A 267 8.79 17.30 21.42
N ASP A 268 7.60 17.81 21.17
CA ASP A 268 6.39 17.33 21.82
C ASP A 268 5.85 16.11 21.04
N TYR A 269 5.96 14.92 21.61
CA TYR A 269 5.47 13.67 21.01
C TYR A 269 3.97 13.44 21.28
N ALA A 270 3.31 14.23 22.11
CA ALA A 270 1.89 14.05 22.43
C ALA A 270 0.94 14.12 21.21
N PRO A 271 1.17 15.00 20.21
CA PRO A 271 0.38 14.99 18.98
C PRO A 271 0.50 13.67 18.19
N MET A 272 1.71 13.13 18.09
CA MET A 272 1.99 11.85 17.43
C MET A 272 1.28 10.68 18.15
N GLU A 273 1.46 10.58 19.46
CA GLU A 273 0.80 9.55 20.27
C GLU A 273 -0.73 9.62 20.13
N ARG A 274 -1.31 10.82 20.23
CA ARG A 274 -2.76 11.04 20.09
C ARG A 274 -3.29 10.65 18.71
N THR A 275 -2.60 11.04 17.65
CA THR A 275 -2.98 10.69 16.26
C THR A 275 -2.94 9.19 16.05
N GLY A 276 -1.86 8.52 16.50
CA GLY A 276 -1.73 7.07 16.43
C GLY A 276 -2.78 6.33 17.23
N GLU A 277 -3.12 6.82 18.44
CA GLU A 277 -4.19 6.25 19.27
C GLU A 277 -5.58 6.38 18.64
N LEU A 278 -5.89 7.53 18.03
CA LEU A 278 -7.15 7.75 17.33
C LEU A 278 -7.29 6.83 16.12
N LEU A 279 -6.22 6.68 15.32
CA LEU A 279 -6.21 5.74 14.21
C LEU A 279 -6.38 4.30 14.71
N ALA A 280 -5.60 3.89 15.71
CA ALA A 280 -5.69 2.55 16.29
C ALA A 280 -7.09 2.24 16.81
N PHE A 281 -7.74 3.18 17.50
CA PHE A 281 -9.11 3.01 17.99
C PHE A 281 -10.08 2.63 16.86
N GLN A 282 -10.00 3.30 15.70
CA GLN A 282 -10.86 3.01 14.56
C GLN A 282 -10.52 1.66 13.93
N VAL A 283 -9.23 1.36 13.79
CA VAL A 283 -8.76 0.07 13.28
C VAL A 283 -9.23 -1.08 14.16
N ILE A 284 -9.08 -0.97 15.49
CA ILE A 284 -9.52 -1.98 16.45
C ILE A 284 -11.03 -2.19 16.37
N LYS A 285 -11.81 -1.10 16.33
CA LYS A 285 -13.27 -1.15 16.21
C LYS A 285 -13.69 -1.88 14.94
N LEU A 286 -13.11 -1.49 13.80
CA LEU A 286 -13.39 -2.13 12.50
C LEU A 286 -12.95 -3.58 12.49
N ALA A 287 -11.72 -3.89 12.91
CA ALA A 287 -11.20 -5.25 12.93
C ALA A 287 -12.03 -6.18 13.82
N LYS A 288 -12.55 -5.72 14.96
CA LYS A 288 -13.45 -6.49 15.83
C LYS A 288 -14.80 -6.74 15.17
N SER A 289 -15.29 -5.83 14.30
CA SER A 289 -16.56 -6.02 13.58
C SER A 289 -16.46 -6.96 12.38
N LEU A 290 -15.25 -7.16 11.86
CA LEU A 290 -14.96 -8.06 10.74
C LEU A 290 -14.96 -9.53 11.22
N GLY A 291 -15.98 -10.10 11.70
CA GLY A 291 -16.05 -11.48 12.21
C GLY A 291 -15.26 -12.51 11.40
N ALA A 292 -15.27 -13.76 11.85
CA ALA A 292 -14.58 -14.85 11.15
C ALA A 292 -15.01 -14.92 9.69
N ALA A 293 -14.05 -15.05 8.77
CA ALA A 293 -14.30 -15.13 7.34
C ALA A 293 -15.29 -16.21 6.97
N ALA A 294 -16.07 -15.94 5.93
CA ALA A 294 -16.99 -16.91 5.35
C ALA A 294 -16.27 -18.23 5.00
N THR A 295 -17.05 -19.33 5.03
CA THR A 295 -16.63 -20.71 4.84
C THR A 295 -16.13 -21.05 3.42
N GLN A 296 -16.08 -20.08 2.49
CA GLN A 296 -15.58 -20.30 1.13
C GLN A 296 -14.06 -20.53 1.16
N PRO A 297 -13.53 -21.47 0.35
CA PRO A 297 -12.10 -21.64 0.24
C PRO A 297 -11.45 -20.32 -0.22
N PRO A 298 -10.47 -19.81 0.51
CA PRO A 298 -9.83 -18.53 0.17
C PRO A 298 -9.08 -18.65 -1.15
N THR A 299 -9.11 -17.56 -1.94
CA THR A 299 -8.38 -17.44 -3.20
C THR A 299 -7.42 -16.26 -3.14
N LEU A 300 -6.29 -16.40 -3.81
CA LEU A 300 -5.32 -15.34 -4.00
C LEU A 300 -4.97 -15.26 -5.48
N GLN A 301 -5.12 -14.07 -6.06
CA GLN A 301 -4.72 -13.78 -7.42
C GLN A 301 -3.83 -12.55 -7.42
N LEU A 302 -2.80 -12.57 -8.24
CA LEU A 302 -1.81 -11.51 -8.38
C LEU A 302 -1.50 -11.31 -9.86
N LEU A 303 -1.50 -10.06 -10.31
CA LEU A 303 -1.03 -9.66 -11.63
C LEU A 303 -0.07 -8.49 -11.48
N GLU A 304 1.17 -8.69 -11.90
CA GLU A 304 2.15 -7.62 -12.08
C GLU A 304 2.04 -7.04 -13.48
N ASP A 305 2.18 -5.75 -13.61
CA ASP A 305 2.18 -5.03 -14.87
C ASP A 305 3.17 -3.85 -14.79
N SER A 306 3.54 -3.30 -15.92
CA SER A 306 4.42 -2.14 -15.97
C SER A 306 3.90 -1.10 -16.94
N LEU A 307 4.16 0.17 -16.61
CA LEU A 307 3.90 1.31 -17.46
C LEU A 307 5.16 2.13 -17.61
N HIS A 308 5.27 2.76 -18.75
CA HIS A 308 6.42 3.56 -19.12
C HIS A 308 6.02 5.01 -19.27
N PHE A 309 6.74 5.89 -18.59
CA PHE A 309 6.45 7.31 -18.55
C PHE A 309 7.72 8.13 -18.68
N THR A 310 7.58 9.38 -19.12
CA THR A 310 8.68 10.36 -19.12
C THR A 310 8.52 11.37 -17.99
N GLY A 311 9.56 12.14 -17.72
CA GLY A 311 9.45 13.26 -16.79
C GLY A 311 8.54 14.38 -17.34
N ARG A 312 7.83 15.07 -16.47
CA ARG A 312 6.94 16.18 -16.82
C ARG A 312 7.68 17.31 -17.56
N PHE A 313 8.72 17.81 -16.96
CA PHE A 313 9.51 18.94 -17.48
C PHE A 313 10.84 18.46 -18.09
N ASN A 314 11.42 17.41 -17.57
CA ASN A 314 12.65 16.82 -18.10
C ASN A 314 12.34 15.51 -18.83
N LYS A 315 12.17 15.59 -20.15
CA LYS A 315 11.85 14.44 -21.00
C LYS A 315 12.97 13.39 -21.13
N LYS A 316 14.14 13.64 -20.52
CA LYS A 316 15.22 12.63 -20.43
C LYS A 316 15.02 11.69 -19.23
N LEU A 317 14.16 12.05 -18.29
CA LEU A 317 13.77 11.15 -17.20
C LEU A 317 12.87 10.07 -17.77
N ASP A 318 13.16 8.84 -17.40
CA ASP A 318 12.54 7.63 -17.90
C ASP A 318 12.11 6.76 -16.72
N TYR A 319 10.82 6.50 -16.63
CA TYR A 319 10.23 5.78 -15.51
C TYR A 319 9.58 4.48 -16.00
N ASN A 320 10.15 3.36 -15.61
CA ASN A 320 9.51 2.05 -15.71
C ASN A 320 8.81 1.74 -14.39
N VAL A 321 7.52 2.00 -14.34
CA VAL A 321 6.71 1.93 -13.11
C VAL A 321 6.02 0.58 -13.05
N HIS A 322 6.29 -0.21 -12.02
CA HIS A 322 5.67 -1.51 -11.80
C HIS A 322 4.47 -1.41 -10.88
N LEU A 323 3.37 -2.02 -11.29
CA LEU A 323 2.09 -2.06 -10.60
C LEU A 323 1.76 -3.49 -10.19
N SER A 324 1.07 -3.67 -9.09
CA SER A 324 0.51 -4.97 -8.72
C SER A 324 -0.99 -4.85 -8.43
N THR A 325 -1.77 -5.71 -9.07
CA THR A 325 -3.20 -5.88 -8.78
C THR A 325 -3.38 -7.19 -8.03
N ILE A 326 -3.98 -7.13 -6.84
CA ILE A 326 -4.15 -8.30 -5.98
C ILE A 326 -5.64 -8.47 -5.68
N ILE A 327 -6.15 -9.68 -5.85
CA ILE A 327 -7.52 -10.05 -5.49
C ILE A 327 -7.46 -11.17 -4.46
N ILE A 328 -8.13 -10.96 -3.32
CA ILE A 328 -8.25 -11.94 -2.25
C ILE A 328 -9.72 -12.29 -2.09
N ASN A 329 -10.03 -13.58 -2.07
CA ASN A 329 -11.38 -14.13 -1.88
C ASN A 329 -12.43 -13.63 -2.88
N ASN A 330 -12.03 -13.05 -4.01
CA ASN A 330 -12.88 -12.35 -4.98
C ASN A 330 -13.70 -11.19 -4.38
N THR A 331 -13.42 -10.78 -3.16
CA THR A 331 -14.14 -9.72 -2.43
C THR A 331 -13.25 -8.55 -2.02
N ILE A 332 -11.93 -8.71 -2.08
CA ILE A 332 -10.96 -7.69 -1.71
C ILE A 332 -10.11 -7.40 -2.95
N ALA A 333 -10.05 -6.15 -3.38
CA ALA A 333 -9.24 -5.71 -4.51
C ALA A 333 -8.22 -4.66 -4.05
N ILE A 334 -6.93 -4.95 -4.24
CA ILE A 334 -5.84 -4.06 -3.87
C ILE A 334 -5.16 -3.57 -5.14
N ALA A 335 -5.09 -2.25 -5.31
CA ALA A 335 -4.22 -1.61 -6.29
C ALA A 335 -2.95 -1.16 -5.57
N ALA A 336 -1.80 -1.74 -5.90
CA ALA A 336 -0.52 -1.35 -5.36
C ALA A 336 0.27 -0.55 -6.40
N CYS A 337 0.66 0.66 -6.03
CA CYS A 337 1.30 1.62 -6.90
C CYS A 337 2.53 2.23 -6.22
N PRO A 338 3.69 2.28 -6.89
CA PRO A 338 4.84 3.01 -6.36
C PRO A 338 4.61 4.51 -6.48
N GLY A 339 5.29 5.26 -5.64
CA GLY A 339 5.24 6.72 -5.63
C GLY A 339 4.27 7.31 -4.62
N GLU A 340 4.32 8.62 -4.55
CA GLU A 340 3.53 9.47 -3.65
C GLU A 340 2.28 9.94 -4.40
N LEU A 341 1.31 9.03 -4.55
CA LEU A 341 0.07 9.32 -5.28
C LEU A 341 -0.75 10.38 -4.56
N PHE A 342 -1.34 11.29 -5.32
CA PHE A 342 -2.33 12.23 -4.80
C PHE A 342 -3.66 11.52 -4.52
N VAL A 343 -4.34 11.96 -3.48
CA VAL A 343 -5.51 11.28 -2.91
C VAL A 343 -6.67 11.10 -3.90
N GLN A 344 -6.82 11.99 -4.88
CA GLN A 344 -7.85 11.87 -5.90
C GLN A 344 -7.78 10.53 -6.65
N LEU A 345 -6.57 10.04 -6.91
CA LEU A 345 -6.34 8.76 -7.59
C LEU A 345 -6.88 7.57 -6.76
N GLN A 346 -6.73 7.62 -5.43
CA GLN A 346 -7.29 6.62 -4.52
C GLN A 346 -8.83 6.67 -4.49
N LEU A 347 -9.40 7.86 -4.44
CA LEU A 347 -10.84 8.06 -4.46
C LEU A 347 -11.45 7.54 -5.78
N ASP A 348 -10.79 7.77 -6.90
CA ASP A 348 -11.20 7.28 -8.21
C ASP A 348 -11.14 5.75 -8.30
N TRP A 349 -10.08 5.13 -7.77
CA TRP A 349 -9.99 3.67 -7.64
C TRP A 349 -11.14 3.11 -6.81
N LYS A 350 -11.32 3.62 -5.59
CA LYS A 350 -12.36 3.16 -4.67
C LYS A 350 -13.75 3.25 -5.30
N LYS A 351 -14.10 4.40 -5.87
CA LYS A 351 -15.40 4.62 -6.54
C LYS A 351 -15.66 3.64 -7.68
N LYS A 352 -14.66 3.37 -8.53
CA LYS A 352 -14.79 2.43 -9.65
C LYS A 352 -14.94 0.99 -9.16
N MET A 353 -14.27 0.62 -8.08
CA MET A 353 -14.30 -0.73 -7.54
C MET A 353 -15.52 -1.04 -6.68
N GLU A 354 -16.14 -0.03 -6.06
CA GLU A 354 -17.43 -0.17 -5.38
C GLU A 354 -18.52 -0.68 -6.32
N LEU A 355 -18.50 -0.24 -7.57
CA LEU A 355 -19.43 -0.72 -8.62
C LEU A 355 -19.22 -2.21 -8.93
N ALA A 356 -18.04 -2.76 -8.64
CA ALA A 356 -17.76 -4.19 -8.80
C ALA A 356 -18.14 -5.04 -7.57
N GLY A 357 -18.64 -4.40 -6.50
CA GLY A 357 -19.10 -5.10 -5.28
C GLY A 357 -17.96 -5.69 -4.43
N VAL A 358 -16.75 -5.14 -4.52
CA VAL A 358 -15.59 -5.58 -3.75
C VAL A 358 -15.17 -4.50 -2.75
N THR A 359 -14.39 -4.88 -1.74
CA THR A 359 -13.71 -3.94 -0.83
C THR A 359 -12.42 -3.46 -1.48
N PRO A 360 -12.35 -2.22 -2.00
CA PRO A 360 -11.16 -1.68 -2.62
C PRO A 360 -10.21 -1.09 -1.59
N LEU A 361 -8.92 -1.36 -1.77
CA LEU A 361 -7.83 -0.72 -1.05
C LEU A 361 -6.82 -0.21 -2.09
N LEU A 362 -6.17 0.93 -1.81
CA LEU A 362 -5.05 1.39 -2.59
C LEU A 362 -3.82 1.48 -1.67
N PHE A 363 -2.76 0.78 -2.06
CA PHE A 363 -1.46 0.83 -1.41
C PHE A 363 -0.56 1.73 -2.25
N GLY A 364 -0.30 2.92 -1.75
CA GLY A 364 0.72 3.83 -2.24
C GLY A 364 2.07 3.51 -1.62
N TYR A 365 3.11 4.24 -2.03
CA TYR A 365 4.46 4.07 -1.49
C TYR A 365 4.96 2.62 -1.52
N THR A 366 4.45 1.82 -2.46
CA THR A 366 4.86 0.44 -2.65
C THR A 366 5.98 0.36 -3.65
N TRP A 367 6.81 -0.66 -3.53
CA TRP A 367 7.83 -0.97 -4.51
C TRP A 367 8.05 -2.47 -4.58
N SER A 368 8.15 -3.00 -5.80
CA SER A 368 8.59 -4.38 -6.03
C SER A 368 9.74 -4.40 -7.04
N LYS A 369 9.63 -3.60 -8.11
CA LYS A 369 10.62 -3.48 -9.20
C LYS A 369 10.55 -2.09 -9.82
N GLY A 370 11.50 -1.79 -10.68
CA GLY A 370 11.50 -0.60 -11.52
C GLY A 370 11.90 0.67 -10.79
N ASN A 371 11.50 1.80 -11.35
CA ASN A 371 11.85 3.09 -10.82
C ASN A 371 10.86 3.56 -9.74
N TRP A 372 11.39 4.28 -8.76
CA TRP A 372 10.57 5.08 -7.85
C TRP A 372 10.24 6.42 -8.53
N PRO A 373 8.95 6.72 -8.80
CA PRO A 373 8.58 7.89 -9.60
C PRO A 373 8.46 9.21 -8.82
N GLY A 374 8.61 9.20 -7.50
CA GLY A 374 8.33 10.36 -6.66
C GLY A 374 6.83 10.68 -6.59
N TYR A 375 6.49 11.96 -6.63
CA TYR A 375 5.10 12.42 -6.59
C TYR A 375 4.34 12.12 -7.88
N ILE A 376 3.08 11.68 -7.73
CA ILE A 376 2.17 11.36 -8.82
C ILE A 376 0.86 12.14 -8.62
N ALA A 377 0.79 13.32 -9.21
CA ALA A 377 -0.41 14.15 -9.18
C ALA A 377 -1.48 13.63 -10.15
N ASP A 378 -2.76 13.80 -9.79
CA ASP A 378 -3.85 13.72 -10.74
C ASP A 378 -3.82 14.91 -11.73
N VAL A 379 -4.51 14.81 -12.87
CA VAL A 379 -4.47 15.83 -13.93
C VAL A 379 -4.94 17.19 -13.42
N ARG A 380 -5.96 17.26 -12.56
CA ARG A 380 -6.44 18.53 -12.01
C ARG A 380 -5.39 19.17 -11.12
N SER A 381 -4.83 18.42 -10.19
CA SER A 381 -3.76 18.92 -9.30
C SER A 381 -2.53 19.33 -10.10
N ALA A 382 -2.17 18.56 -11.14
CA ALA A 382 -1.09 18.93 -12.05
C ALA A 382 -1.36 20.25 -12.77
N ALA A 383 -2.60 20.53 -13.15
CA ALA A 383 -2.96 21.80 -13.81
C ALA A 383 -2.95 22.99 -12.86
N LEU A 384 -3.35 22.80 -11.60
CA LEU A 384 -3.37 23.87 -10.59
C LEU A 384 -1.98 24.16 -9.99
N GLY A 385 -1.07 23.17 -10.00
CA GLY A 385 0.28 23.30 -9.50
C GLY A 385 0.43 23.03 -8.00
N GLY A 386 1.54 23.44 -7.44
CA GLY A 386 1.94 23.24 -6.05
C GLY A 386 2.95 22.11 -5.87
N TYR A 387 3.38 21.90 -4.63
CA TYR A 387 4.41 20.91 -4.31
C TYR A 387 3.96 19.48 -4.64
N GLY A 388 4.80 18.75 -5.34
CA GLY A 388 4.51 17.41 -5.85
C GLY A 388 3.66 17.39 -7.14
N ALA A 389 3.10 18.55 -7.56
CA ALA A 389 2.31 18.69 -8.78
C ALA A 389 3.11 19.36 -9.91
N ASP A 390 3.64 20.57 -9.68
CA ASP A 390 4.52 21.28 -10.63
C ASP A 390 5.79 21.81 -9.97
N GLN A 391 5.95 21.65 -8.66
CA GLN A 391 7.12 21.98 -7.89
C GLN A 391 7.73 20.70 -7.29
N GLY A 392 9.02 20.56 -7.36
CA GLY A 392 9.78 19.39 -6.92
C GLY A 392 10.63 18.81 -8.03
N ASP A 393 11.58 17.98 -7.63
CA ASP A 393 12.48 17.30 -8.55
C ASP A 393 11.81 16.03 -9.13
N ASN A 394 12.21 15.67 -10.36
CA ASN A 394 11.87 14.38 -10.95
C ASN A 394 10.36 14.07 -11.05
N LEU A 395 9.54 15.08 -11.35
CA LEU A 395 8.11 14.90 -11.55
C LEU A 395 7.82 14.06 -12.80
N ILE A 396 6.93 13.08 -12.64
CA ILE A 396 6.43 12.24 -13.73
C ILE A 396 5.45 13.02 -14.62
N GLU A 397 5.26 12.60 -15.87
CA GLU A 397 4.37 13.28 -16.82
C GLU A 397 2.90 13.33 -16.35
N VAL A 398 2.19 14.36 -16.79
CA VAL A 398 0.77 14.56 -16.47
C VAL A 398 -0.08 13.43 -17.04
N GLY A 399 -1.00 12.89 -16.23
CA GLY A 399 -1.87 11.78 -16.60
C GLY A 399 -1.29 10.39 -16.27
N ALA A 400 -0.06 10.31 -15.77
CA ALA A 400 0.54 9.05 -15.33
C ALA A 400 -0.29 8.37 -14.23
N GLY A 401 -0.80 9.14 -13.26
CA GLY A 401 -1.63 8.62 -12.19
C GLY A 401 -2.92 7.97 -12.70
N GLU A 402 -3.65 8.65 -13.57
CA GLU A 402 -4.87 8.12 -14.19
C GLU A 402 -4.59 6.88 -15.06
N ALA A 403 -3.46 6.86 -15.77
CA ALA A 403 -3.03 5.70 -16.54
C ALA A 403 -2.76 4.49 -15.63
N MET A 404 -2.12 4.70 -14.48
CA MET A 404 -1.87 3.67 -13.47
C MET A 404 -3.19 3.11 -12.92
N ILE A 405 -4.12 3.97 -12.51
CA ILE A 405 -5.43 3.54 -11.98
C ILE A 405 -6.24 2.81 -13.06
N THR A 406 -6.22 3.29 -14.30
CA THR A 406 -6.90 2.62 -15.42
C THR A 406 -6.31 1.23 -15.70
N ARG A 407 -4.98 1.09 -15.61
CA ARG A 407 -4.32 -0.20 -15.76
C ARG A 407 -4.68 -1.17 -14.62
N GLN A 408 -4.72 -0.71 -13.37
CA GLN A 408 -5.16 -1.49 -12.22
C GLN A 408 -6.60 -2.00 -12.42
N LEU A 409 -7.50 -1.14 -12.90
CA LEU A 409 -8.88 -1.52 -13.21
C LEU A 409 -8.95 -2.58 -14.32
N ALA A 410 -8.19 -2.41 -15.39
CA ALA A 410 -8.12 -3.41 -16.47
C ALA A 410 -7.59 -4.76 -15.96
N ASN A 411 -6.57 -4.73 -15.10
CA ASN A 411 -5.98 -5.92 -14.50
C ASN A 411 -6.97 -6.64 -13.57
N PHE A 412 -7.77 -5.90 -12.81
CA PHE A 412 -8.86 -6.47 -12.00
C PHE A 412 -9.83 -7.27 -12.88
N TYR A 413 -10.28 -6.71 -13.99
CA TYR A 413 -11.19 -7.41 -14.90
C TYR A 413 -10.52 -8.59 -15.63
N ARG A 414 -9.21 -8.51 -15.93
CA ARG A 414 -8.44 -9.66 -16.47
C ARG A 414 -8.36 -10.81 -15.48
N LEU A 415 -8.01 -10.52 -14.23
CA LEU A 415 -7.94 -11.54 -13.16
C LEU A 415 -9.28 -12.24 -12.93
N ASN A 416 -10.40 -11.52 -13.11
CA ASN A 416 -11.75 -12.08 -13.02
C ASN A 416 -12.23 -12.74 -14.34
N GLY A 417 -11.41 -12.82 -15.38
CA GLY A 417 -11.77 -13.44 -16.67
C GLY A 417 -12.82 -12.65 -17.47
N LEU A 418 -13.06 -11.38 -17.11
CA LEU A 418 -14.05 -10.53 -17.78
C LEU A 418 -13.46 -9.71 -18.94
N MET A 419 -12.18 -9.39 -18.89
CA MET A 419 -11.46 -8.77 -19.99
C MET A 419 -11.01 -9.82 -21.00
N ARG A 420 -11.41 -9.69 -22.24
CA ARG A 420 -11.08 -10.61 -23.31
C ARG A 420 -10.00 -10.01 -24.21
N ASP A 421 -9.01 -10.82 -24.57
CA ASP A 421 -7.96 -10.43 -25.53
C ASP A 421 -8.38 -10.59 -26.99
N LYS A 422 -9.51 -11.26 -27.23
CA LYS A 422 -10.09 -11.47 -28.56
C LYS A 422 -11.55 -11.04 -28.56
N PRO A 423 -12.08 -10.56 -29.72
CA PRO A 423 -13.48 -10.23 -29.84
C PRO A 423 -14.35 -11.43 -29.42
N GLY A 424 -15.36 -11.16 -28.61
CA GLY A 424 -16.35 -12.18 -28.26
C GLY A 424 -17.16 -12.61 -29.49
N PRO A 425 -17.84 -13.78 -29.44
CA PRO A 425 -18.75 -14.18 -30.50
C PRO A 425 -19.83 -13.12 -30.67
N VAL A 426 -20.08 -12.72 -31.89
CA VAL A 426 -21.18 -11.81 -32.21
C VAL A 426 -22.50 -12.53 -31.89
N GLY A 427 -23.14 -12.15 -30.77
CA GLY A 427 -24.34 -12.82 -30.26
C GLY A 427 -25.61 -12.58 -31.09
N PHE A 428 -25.56 -11.73 -32.11
CA PHE A 428 -26.71 -11.43 -32.97
C PHE A 428 -26.55 -12.07 -34.34
N LYS A 429 -27.21 -13.19 -34.53
CA LYS A 429 -27.55 -13.67 -35.89
C LYS A 429 -28.58 -12.69 -36.45
N GLY A 430 -28.19 -11.70 -37.19
CA GLY A 430 -29.06 -10.69 -37.79
C GLY A 430 -28.68 -9.24 -37.53
N GLY A 431 -27.61 -8.98 -36.80
CA GLY A 431 -27.18 -7.62 -36.39
C GLY A 431 -26.65 -6.70 -37.49
N ALA A 432 -26.60 -7.15 -38.74
CA ALA A 432 -26.21 -6.27 -39.85
C ALA A 432 -27.21 -5.13 -40.15
N GLN A 433 -28.40 -5.16 -39.52
CA GLN A 433 -29.41 -4.14 -39.71
C GLN A 433 -29.30 -2.93 -38.74
N TRP A 434 -28.43 -3.03 -37.74
CA TRP A 434 -28.16 -1.94 -36.78
C TRP A 434 -26.89 -1.17 -37.13
N ILE A 435 -26.63 -0.98 -38.41
CA ILE A 435 -25.68 0.04 -38.84
C ILE A 435 -26.29 1.39 -38.50
N ILE A 436 -25.79 1.98 -37.39
CA ILE A 436 -26.06 3.39 -37.09
C ILE A 436 -25.58 4.15 -38.32
N LYS A 437 -26.52 4.66 -39.12
CA LYS A 437 -26.18 5.54 -40.25
C LYS A 437 -25.36 6.68 -39.67
N PRO A 438 -24.16 7.00 -40.20
CA PRO A 438 -23.41 8.11 -39.71
C PRO A 438 -24.28 9.36 -39.74
N PHE A 439 -24.29 10.07 -38.64
CA PHE A 439 -24.94 11.37 -38.56
C PHE A 439 -24.37 12.22 -39.69
N LYS A 440 -25.17 12.54 -40.68
CA LYS A 440 -24.78 13.57 -41.69
C LYS A 440 -24.98 14.89 -41.00
N PRO A 441 -23.94 15.76 -40.93
CA PRO A 441 -24.07 17.10 -40.37
C PRO A 441 -25.07 17.94 -41.14
#